data_09a9b6134d3ffd01cb697a3f2b36473f
#
_entry.id   09a9b6134d3ffd01cb697a3f2b36473f
#
_cell.length_a   1.000
_cell.length_b   1.000
_cell.length_c   1.000
_cell.angle_alpha   90.00
_cell.angle_beta   90.00
_cell.angle_gamma   90.00
#
_symmetry.space_group_name_H-M   'P 1'
#
loop_
_entity.id
_entity.type
_entity.pdbx_description
1 polymer ?
#
loop_
_entity_poly.entity_id
_entity_poly.type
_entity_poly.pdbx_seq_one_letter_code
_entity_poly.pdbx_strand_id
1 'polypeptide(L)'
;MRHRAVCGITAALLLSLSACSLLGPDLQHETDYANHEPLHVFGYPSTGSLQVVQEVVWRIADGKAGDLEKLATSDSTDSETRKTAANWIKSFQKGAKGKVAADFYDEASERQVVVLYFQDTHQVKQITVRVDDPEGADSWRVRMNEPSLKEATSTPGWAPKEPGGDGSVSTG
;
A
#
# COMPACT_ATOMS: atom_id res chain seq x y z
N MET A 1 -9.81 -70.34 -32.71
CA MET A 1 -10.72 -69.39 -32.07
C MET A 1 -9.91 -68.18 -31.62
N ARG A 2 -10.14 -67.04 -32.25
CA ARG A 2 -9.32 -65.83 -32.07
C ARG A 2 -10.11 -64.86 -31.15
N HIS A 3 -9.58 -64.56 -29.97
CA HIS A 3 -10.11 -63.47 -29.11
C HIS A 3 -9.28 -62.22 -29.31
N ARG A 4 -9.90 -61.20 -29.88
CA ARG A 4 -9.32 -59.83 -29.99
C ARG A 4 -9.67 -59.08 -28.71
N ALA A 5 -8.64 -58.70 -27.97
CA ALA A 5 -8.78 -57.76 -26.88
C ALA A 5 -8.78 -56.33 -27.45
N VAL A 6 -9.84 -55.57 -27.14
CA VAL A 6 -9.98 -54.15 -27.48
C VAL A 6 -9.48 -53.36 -26.28
N CYS A 7 -8.34 -52.69 -26.44
CA CYS A 7 -7.86 -51.68 -25.45
C CYS A 7 -8.63 -50.38 -25.66
N GLY A 8 -9.46 -50.05 -24.71
CA GLY A 8 -10.11 -48.71 -24.61
C GLY A 8 -9.15 -47.72 -23.96
N ILE A 9 -8.72 -46.74 -24.72
CA ILE A 9 -7.95 -45.58 -24.22
C ILE A 9 -8.94 -44.55 -23.74
N THR A 10 -9.07 -44.41 -22.43
CA THR A 10 -9.80 -43.31 -21.80
C THR A 10 -8.87 -42.10 -21.71
N ALA A 11 -9.05 -41.12 -22.59
CA ALA A 11 -8.39 -39.83 -22.53
C ALA A 11 -9.08 -38.99 -21.46
N ALA A 12 -8.43 -38.81 -20.31
CA ALA A 12 -8.86 -37.87 -19.29
C ALA A 12 -8.46 -36.44 -19.72
N LEU A 13 -9.46 -35.63 -20.15
CA LEU A 13 -9.28 -34.23 -20.40
C LEU A 13 -9.17 -33.52 -19.02
N LEU A 14 -7.98 -33.12 -18.64
CA LEU A 14 -7.72 -32.18 -17.56
C LEU A 14 -8.05 -30.79 -18.09
N LEU A 15 -9.26 -30.34 -17.81
CA LEU A 15 -9.64 -28.92 -17.94
C LEU A 15 -8.92 -28.15 -16.83
N SER A 16 -7.76 -27.59 -17.14
CA SER A 16 -7.12 -26.55 -16.33
C SER A 16 -7.98 -25.27 -16.41
N LEU A 17 -8.84 -25.08 -15.42
CA LEU A 17 -9.50 -23.79 -15.19
C LEU A 17 -8.42 -22.79 -14.79
N SER A 18 -7.83 -22.12 -15.77
CA SER A 18 -7.16 -20.84 -15.55
C SER A 18 -8.23 -19.84 -15.16
N ALA A 19 -8.50 -19.72 -13.87
CA ALA A 19 -9.26 -18.59 -13.32
C ALA A 19 -8.43 -17.33 -13.56
N CYS A 20 -8.56 -16.73 -14.74
CA CYS A 20 -8.14 -15.36 -14.98
C CYS A 20 -8.89 -14.49 -13.97
N SER A 21 -8.14 -13.82 -13.13
CA SER A 21 -8.63 -12.80 -12.19
C SER A 21 -9.29 -11.67 -12.98
N LEU A 22 -10.55 -11.84 -13.33
CA LEU A 22 -11.44 -10.76 -13.79
C LEU A 22 -12.10 -10.08 -12.57
N LEU A 23 -11.33 -9.94 -11.48
CA LEU A 23 -11.72 -9.10 -10.37
C LEU A 23 -11.45 -7.67 -10.81
N GLY A 24 -12.52 -6.93 -11.14
CA GLY A 24 -12.44 -5.50 -11.38
C GLY A 24 -11.94 -4.76 -10.13
N PRO A 25 -11.51 -3.49 -10.26
CA PRO A 25 -10.98 -2.71 -9.14
C PRO A 25 -11.91 -2.67 -7.92
N ASP A 26 -13.22 -2.68 -8.13
CA ASP A 26 -14.21 -2.67 -7.06
C ASP A 26 -14.18 -3.94 -6.19
N LEU A 27 -14.04 -5.11 -6.80
CA LEU A 27 -13.97 -6.39 -6.05
C LEU A 27 -12.65 -6.54 -5.29
N GLN A 28 -11.56 -5.96 -5.77
CA GLN A 28 -10.30 -5.94 -5.05
C GLN A 28 -10.42 -5.07 -3.79
N HIS A 29 -11.09 -3.93 -3.90
CA HIS A 29 -11.32 -3.02 -2.78
C HIS A 29 -12.17 -3.67 -1.67
N GLU A 30 -13.27 -4.34 -2.02
CA GLU A 30 -14.09 -5.10 -1.07
C GLU A 30 -13.28 -6.21 -0.37
N THR A 31 -12.43 -6.92 -1.12
CA THR A 31 -11.58 -7.97 -0.57
C THR A 31 -10.53 -7.41 0.38
N ASP A 32 -9.98 -6.25 0.09
CA ASP A 32 -8.99 -5.58 0.93
C ASP A 32 -9.61 -5.18 2.28
N TYR A 33 -10.81 -4.59 2.29
CA TYR A 33 -11.53 -4.25 3.53
C TYR A 33 -11.94 -5.49 4.35
N ALA A 34 -12.21 -6.62 3.70
CA ALA A 34 -12.55 -7.85 4.40
C ALA A 34 -11.33 -8.48 5.12
N ASN A 35 -10.11 -8.18 4.67
CA ASN A 35 -8.89 -8.81 5.16
C ASN A 35 -7.99 -7.90 6.01
N HIS A 36 -8.28 -6.60 6.09
CA HIS A 36 -7.46 -5.64 6.80
C HIS A 36 -8.30 -4.73 7.69
N GLU A 37 -7.71 -4.26 8.78
CA GLU A 37 -8.33 -3.19 9.57
C GLU A 37 -8.22 -1.85 8.81
N PRO A 38 -9.30 -1.04 8.78
CA PRO A 38 -9.25 0.32 8.27
C PRO A 38 -8.33 1.21 9.09
N LEU A 39 -7.78 2.25 8.46
CA LEU A 39 -6.99 3.26 9.15
C LEU A 39 -7.82 4.04 10.17
N HIS A 40 -7.22 4.35 11.31
CA HIS A 40 -7.77 5.37 12.21
C HIS A 40 -7.32 6.76 11.72
N VAL A 41 -8.25 7.53 11.19
CA VAL A 41 -7.97 8.76 10.43
C VAL A 41 -8.05 9.99 11.34
N PHE A 42 -7.04 10.86 11.24
CA PHE A 42 -7.00 12.22 11.80
C PHE A 42 -6.78 13.23 10.67
N GLY A 43 -7.27 14.44 10.85
CA GLY A 43 -7.22 15.48 9.82
C GLY A 43 -8.33 15.34 8.76
N TYR A 44 -8.13 15.92 7.59
CA TYR A 44 -9.15 16.05 6.54
C TYR A 44 -8.63 15.51 5.21
N PRO A 45 -8.58 14.18 5.01
CA PRO A 45 -8.19 13.61 3.72
C PRO A 45 -9.25 13.85 2.65
N SER A 46 -8.83 13.96 1.39
CA SER A 46 -9.73 13.71 0.27
C SER A 46 -10.05 12.21 0.16
N THR A 47 -11.10 11.84 -0.57
CA THR A 47 -11.41 10.42 -0.82
C THR A 47 -10.23 9.69 -1.46
N GLY A 48 -9.61 10.31 -2.47
CA GLY A 48 -8.50 9.68 -3.20
C GLY A 48 -7.22 9.58 -2.37
N SER A 49 -6.89 10.61 -1.56
CA SER A 49 -5.72 10.55 -0.68
C SER A 49 -5.90 9.49 0.42
N LEU A 50 -7.08 9.38 1.01
CA LEU A 50 -7.38 8.33 1.98
C LEU A 50 -7.25 6.94 1.36
N GLN A 51 -7.81 6.73 0.18
CA GLN A 51 -7.77 5.45 -0.52
C GLN A 51 -6.32 5.01 -0.77
N VAL A 52 -5.49 5.87 -1.38
CA VAL A 52 -4.10 5.48 -1.67
C VAL A 52 -3.28 5.22 -0.41
N VAL A 53 -3.49 5.99 0.68
CA VAL A 53 -2.79 5.77 1.95
C VAL A 53 -3.20 4.44 2.56
N GLN A 54 -4.48 4.09 2.51
CA GLN A 54 -4.98 2.82 2.99
C GLN A 54 -4.42 1.65 2.20
N GLU A 55 -4.40 1.74 0.88
CA GLU A 55 -3.77 0.74 0.01
C GLU A 55 -2.27 0.58 0.31
N VAL A 56 -1.53 1.68 0.49
CA VAL A 56 -0.11 1.63 0.88
C VAL A 56 0.09 0.81 2.14
N VAL A 57 -0.68 1.07 3.20
CA VAL A 57 -0.57 0.33 4.47
C VAL A 57 -0.90 -1.15 4.28
N TRP A 58 -1.94 -1.48 3.53
CA TRP A 58 -2.33 -2.86 3.26
C TRP A 58 -1.28 -3.62 2.43
N ARG A 59 -0.69 -2.98 1.38
CA ARG A 59 0.38 -3.61 0.59
C ARG A 59 1.65 -3.83 1.43
N ILE A 60 1.95 -2.92 2.37
CA ILE A 60 3.03 -3.13 3.34
C ILE A 60 2.70 -4.32 4.26
N ALA A 61 1.48 -4.40 4.80
CA ALA A 61 1.03 -5.49 5.67
C ALA A 61 1.14 -6.85 4.98
N ASP A 62 0.74 -6.94 3.72
CA ASP A 62 0.79 -8.15 2.90
C ASP A 62 2.20 -8.53 2.46
N GLY A 63 3.15 -7.59 2.45
CA GLY A 63 4.48 -7.78 1.89
C GLY A 63 4.49 -7.81 0.35
N LYS A 64 3.49 -7.20 -0.29
CA LYS A 64 3.31 -7.19 -1.74
C LYS A 64 4.06 -6.04 -2.40
N ALA A 65 5.38 -6.16 -2.54
CA ALA A 65 6.24 -5.09 -3.09
C ALA A 65 5.78 -4.63 -4.48
N GLY A 66 5.48 -5.54 -5.40
CA GLY A 66 5.06 -5.18 -6.76
C GLY A 66 3.72 -4.46 -6.83
N ASP A 67 2.80 -4.70 -5.89
CA ASP A 67 1.53 -3.96 -5.82
C ASP A 67 1.74 -2.60 -5.14
N LEU A 68 2.66 -2.51 -4.18
CA LEU A 68 3.06 -1.25 -3.58
C LEU A 68 3.76 -0.32 -4.58
N GLU A 69 4.62 -0.87 -5.45
CA GLU A 69 5.28 -0.13 -6.53
C GLU A 69 4.29 0.53 -7.50
N LYS A 70 3.15 -0.09 -7.77
CA LYS A 70 2.09 0.45 -8.65
C LYS A 70 1.42 1.70 -8.09
N LEU A 71 1.54 1.95 -6.79
CA LEU A 71 0.98 3.14 -6.14
C LEU A 71 1.94 4.34 -6.19
N ALA A 72 3.14 4.17 -6.74
CA ALA A 72 4.16 5.22 -6.80
C ALA A 72 3.83 6.33 -7.81
N THR A 73 4.32 7.54 -7.51
CA THR A 73 4.30 8.67 -8.45
C THR A 73 5.24 8.42 -9.63
N SER A 74 4.92 9.00 -10.78
CA SER A 74 5.68 8.87 -12.03
C SER A 74 7.07 9.55 -12.01
N ASP A 75 7.32 10.44 -11.05
CA ASP A 75 8.60 11.16 -10.92
C ASP A 75 9.70 10.36 -10.20
N SER A 76 9.37 9.19 -9.68
CA SER A 76 10.35 8.26 -9.11
C SER A 76 10.85 7.29 -10.17
N THR A 77 12.15 6.97 -10.16
CA THR A 77 12.65 5.92 -11.06
C THR A 77 12.22 4.53 -10.59
N ASP A 78 12.04 3.57 -11.49
CA ASP A 78 11.68 2.20 -11.15
C ASP A 78 12.61 1.58 -10.10
N SER A 79 13.91 1.92 -10.16
CA SER A 79 14.91 1.42 -9.21
C SER A 79 14.72 2.00 -7.81
N GLU A 80 14.42 3.29 -7.69
CA GLU A 80 14.14 3.94 -6.41
C GLU A 80 12.83 3.43 -5.80
N THR A 81 11.79 3.37 -6.61
CA THR A 81 10.48 2.84 -6.21
C THR A 81 10.58 1.43 -5.66
N ARG A 82 11.25 0.53 -6.38
CA ARG A 82 11.46 -0.86 -5.95
C ARG A 82 12.22 -0.96 -4.64
N LYS A 83 13.30 -0.19 -4.48
CA LYS A 83 14.08 -0.17 -3.25
C LYS A 83 13.29 0.41 -2.09
N THR A 84 12.54 1.48 -2.32
CA THR A 84 11.67 2.11 -1.32
C THR A 84 10.59 1.14 -0.86
N ALA A 85 9.89 0.47 -1.77
CA ALA A 85 8.88 -0.54 -1.46
C ALA A 85 9.44 -1.68 -0.59
N ALA A 86 10.58 -2.22 -0.98
CA ALA A 86 11.25 -3.28 -0.23
C ALA A 86 11.66 -2.82 1.18
N ASN A 87 12.19 -1.61 1.31
CA ASN A 87 12.61 -1.03 2.59
C ASN A 87 11.40 -0.75 3.50
N TRP A 88 10.30 -0.24 2.96
CA TRP A 88 9.09 0.01 3.74
C TRP A 88 8.49 -1.31 4.26
N ILE A 89 8.37 -2.32 3.41
CA ILE A 89 7.91 -3.65 3.84
C ILE A 89 8.83 -4.20 4.93
N LYS A 90 10.14 -4.21 4.70
CA LYS A 90 11.12 -4.70 5.67
C LYS A 90 11.00 -4.01 7.03
N SER A 91 10.73 -2.70 7.03
CA SER A 91 10.72 -1.90 8.25
C SER A 91 9.38 -1.88 8.97
N PHE A 92 8.28 -1.87 8.23
CA PHE A 92 6.96 -1.55 8.78
C PHE A 92 5.92 -2.68 8.66
N GLN A 93 6.20 -3.79 7.98
CA GLN A 93 5.24 -4.87 7.76
C GLN A 93 4.61 -5.38 9.05
N LYS A 94 5.40 -5.53 10.11
CA LYS A 94 4.89 -6.00 11.41
C LYS A 94 3.88 -5.01 12.00
N GLY A 95 4.19 -3.72 11.96
CA GLY A 95 3.31 -2.68 12.47
C GLY A 95 2.05 -2.49 11.60
N ALA A 96 2.20 -2.62 10.29
CA ALA A 96 1.10 -2.47 9.33
C ALA A 96 0.03 -3.58 9.42
N LYS A 97 0.37 -4.73 10.00
CA LYS A 97 -0.59 -5.81 10.29
C LYS A 97 -1.48 -5.55 11.50
N GLY A 98 -1.11 -4.59 12.32
CA GLY A 98 -1.86 -4.17 13.49
C GLY A 98 -2.62 -2.87 13.24
N LYS A 99 -2.96 -2.18 14.33
CA LYS A 99 -3.66 -0.89 14.26
C LYS A 99 -2.75 0.21 13.76
N VAL A 100 -3.19 0.92 12.72
CA VAL A 100 -2.48 2.05 12.14
C VAL A 100 -3.35 3.30 12.21
N ALA A 101 -2.82 4.37 12.77
CA ALA A 101 -3.41 5.70 12.64
C ALA A 101 -2.71 6.47 11.53
N ALA A 102 -3.48 7.27 10.79
CA ALA A 102 -2.99 8.13 9.73
C ALA A 102 -3.43 9.57 10.01
N ASP A 103 -2.48 10.47 10.12
CA ASP A 103 -2.72 11.89 10.37
C ASP A 103 -2.40 12.68 9.10
N PHE A 104 -3.42 13.35 8.55
CA PHE A 104 -3.38 14.03 7.25
C PHE A 104 -3.18 15.52 7.44
N TYR A 105 -2.07 16.03 6.92
CA TYR A 105 -1.72 17.44 6.94
C TYR A 105 -1.90 18.04 5.55
N ASP A 106 -2.63 19.13 5.47
CA ASP A 106 -2.85 19.84 4.20
C ASP A 106 -1.62 20.65 3.81
N GLU A 107 -1.06 20.37 2.63
CA GLU A 107 -0.08 21.24 2.00
C GLU A 107 -0.68 22.01 0.81
N ALA A 108 -1.58 21.37 0.06
CA ALA A 108 -2.33 21.91 -1.06
C ALA A 108 -3.47 20.95 -1.45
N SER A 109 -4.40 21.40 -2.31
CA SER A 109 -5.54 20.60 -2.75
C SER A 109 -5.17 19.28 -3.46
N GLU A 110 -3.96 19.23 -4.04
CA GLU A 110 -3.46 18.08 -4.83
C GLU A 110 -2.29 17.36 -4.16
N ARG A 111 -1.97 17.71 -2.92
CA ARG A 111 -0.85 17.13 -2.17
C ARG A 111 -1.15 17.11 -0.68
N GLN A 112 -0.86 15.99 -0.04
CA GLN A 112 -0.93 15.85 1.41
C GLN A 112 0.31 15.15 1.95
N VAL A 113 0.76 15.62 3.11
CA VAL A 113 1.70 14.89 3.95
C VAL A 113 0.90 14.07 4.94
N VAL A 114 1.27 12.80 5.08
CA VAL A 114 0.58 11.89 6.00
C VAL A 114 1.59 11.27 6.94
N VAL A 115 1.29 11.31 8.22
CA VAL A 115 2.09 10.63 9.25
C VAL A 115 1.35 9.36 9.67
N LEU A 116 1.98 8.22 9.46
CA LEU A 116 1.49 6.91 9.84
C LEU A 116 2.06 6.52 11.20
N TYR A 117 1.20 6.08 12.11
CA TYR A 117 1.56 5.59 13.43
C TYR A 117 1.21 4.12 13.53
N PHE A 118 2.21 3.27 13.56
CA PHE A 118 2.07 1.83 13.73
C PHE A 118 2.01 1.52 15.22
N GLN A 119 0.80 1.43 15.78
CA GLN A 119 0.58 1.42 17.23
C GLN A 119 1.27 0.24 17.93
N ASP A 120 1.23 -0.95 17.34
CA ASP A 120 1.80 -2.17 17.94
C ASP A 120 3.33 -2.18 17.98
N THR A 121 3.99 -1.38 17.16
CA THR A 121 5.46 -1.30 17.09
C THR A 121 6.01 0.05 17.52
N HIS A 122 5.15 1.01 17.85
CA HIS A 122 5.51 2.41 18.18
C HIS A 122 6.39 3.08 17.10
N GLN A 123 6.23 2.65 15.85
CA GLN A 123 6.95 3.23 14.73
C GLN A 123 6.11 4.34 14.10
N VAL A 124 6.81 5.34 13.58
CA VAL A 124 6.22 6.48 12.87
C VAL A 124 6.83 6.57 11.49
N LYS A 125 6.01 6.80 10.47
CA LYS A 125 6.47 7.00 9.09
C LYS A 125 5.71 8.15 8.45
N GLN A 126 6.46 9.13 7.94
CA GLN A 126 5.88 10.13 7.05
C GLN A 126 5.89 9.63 5.62
N ILE A 127 4.80 9.84 4.91
CA ILE A 127 4.70 9.69 3.47
C ILE A 127 4.11 10.98 2.86
N THR A 128 4.34 11.17 1.58
CA THR A 128 3.69 12.24 0.81
C THR A 128 2.86 11.59 -0.28
N VAL A 129 1.60 12.01 -0.39
CA VAL A 129 0.69 11.61 -1.46
C VAL A 129 0.28 12.83 -2.28
N ARG A 130 0.08 12.63 -3.56
CA ARG A 130 -0.33 13.69 -4.48
C ARG A 130 -1.10 13.15 -5.67
N VAL A 131 -1.82 14.02 -6.35
CA VAL A 131 -2.36 13.74 -7.68
C VAL A 131 -1.21 13.68 -8.67
N ASP A 132 -1.09 12.61 -9.43
CA ASP A 132 0.04 12.36 -10.33
C ASP A 132 -0.36 12.27 -11.81
N ASP A 133 -1.65 12.21 -12.11
CA ASP A 133 -2.17 12.24 -13.46
C ASP A 133 -3.25 13.32 -13.60
N PRO A 134 -2.93 14.49 -14.19
CA PRO A 134 -3.89 15.57 -14.37
C PRO A 134 -4.97 15.26 -15.41
N GLU A 135 -4.79 14.24 -16.27
CA GLU A 135 -5.78 13.84 -17.28
C GLU A 135 -6.70 12.72 -16.79
N GLY A 136 -6.31 12.01 -15.75
CA GLY A 136 -7.10 10.95 -15.11
C GLY A 136 -7.82 11.44 -13.85
N ALA A 137 -9.11 11.20 -13.74
CA ALA A 137 -9.85 11.52 -12.53
C ALA A 137 -9.17 10.87 -11.29
N ASP A 138 -8.75 11.70 -10.35
CA ASP A 138 -8.34 11.33 -8.99
C ASP A 138 -7.24 10.27 -8.84
N SER A 139 -6.22 10.28 -9.70
CA SER A 139 -5.10 9.36 -9.53
C SER A 139 -4.12 9.82 -8.46
N TRP A 140 -4.52 9.73 -7.21
CA TRP A 140 -3.61 9.91 -6.09
C TRP A 140 -2.54 8.82 -6.07
N ARG A 141 -1.28 9.22 -5.84
CA ARG A 141 -0.12 8.34 -5.78
C ARG A 141 0.75 8.71 -4.60
N VAL A 142 1.55 7.75 -4.14
CA VAL A 142 2.52 7.96 -3.06
C VAL A 142 3.92 8.18 -3.62
N ARG A 143 4.63 9.16 -3.09
CA ARG A 143 6.01 9.41 -3.46
C ARG A 143 6.94 8.36 -2.85
N MET A 144 7.70 7.65 -3.71
CA MET A 144 8.58 6.55 -3.34
C MET A 144 10.02 6.82 -3.78
N ASN A 145 10.72 7.70 -3.08
CA ASN A 145 12.08 8.15 -3.37
C ASN A 145 13.05 7.97 -2.20
N GLU A 146 12.89 6.90 -1.42
CA GLU A 146 13.69 6.57 -0.23
C GLU A 146 14.44 5.24 -0.43
N PRO A 147 15.42 5.19 -1.37
CA PRO A 147 16.06 3.95 -1.79
C PRO A 147 16.98 3.33 -0.73
N SER A 148 17.32 4.06 0.34
CA SER A 148 18.10 3.53 1.45
C SER A 148 17.22 3.24 2.67
N LEU A 149 17.64 2.26 3.47
CA LEU A 149 16.91 1.91 4.70
C LEU A 149 16.88 3.08 5.69
N LYS A 150 17.95 3.88 5.74
CA LYS A 150 18.04 5.06 6.61
C LYS A 150 16.99 6.11 6.24
N GLU A 151 16.81 6.38 4.95
CA GLU A 151 15.79 7.31 4.46
C GLU A 151 14.38 6.75 4.74
N ALA A 152 14.16 5.48 4.41
CA ALA A 152 12.87 4.80 4.60
C ALA A 152 12.39 4.82 6.07
N THR A 153 13.32 4.78 7.03
CA THR A 153 13.00 4.76 8.47
C THR A 153 13.17 6.11 9.16
N SER A 154 13.54 7.16 8.41
CA SER A 154 13.66 8.50 9.00
C SER A 154 12.29 9.07 9.36
N THR A 155 12.22 9.68 10.53
CA THR A 155 11.05 10.46 10.96
C THR A 155 11.45 11.92 11.01
N PRO A 156 10.71 12.82 10.37
CA PRO A 156 11.03 14.24 10.42
C PRO A 156 10.82 14.79 11.83
N GLY A 157 11.68 15.73 12.23
CA GLY A 157 11.66 16.28 13.59
C GLY A 157 10.39 17.05 13.96
N TRP A 158 9.59 17.46 12.96
CA TRP A 158 8.31 18.15 13.18
C TRP A 158 7.14 17.19 13.44
N ALA A 159 7.28 15.90 13.03
CA ALA A 159 6.17 14.95 13.15
C ALA A 159 5.77 14.78 14.63
N PRO A 160 4.49 14.90 14.95
CA PRO A 160 3.99 14.63 16.30
C PRO A 160 4.34 13.21 16.73
N LYS A 161 4.51 13.02 18.03
CA LYS A 161 4.77 11.68 18.59
C LYS A 161 3.50 10.83 18.67
N GLU A 162 2.35 11.48 18.66
CA GLU A 162 1.03 10.85 18.77
C GLU A 162 0.09 11.41 17.70
N PRO A 163 -0.86 10.60 17.19
CA PRO A 163 -1.82 11.06 16.18
C PRO A 163 -2.71 12.18 16.72
N GLY A 164 -3.05 13.14 15.85
CA GLY A 164 -3.86 14.30 16.20
C GLY A 164 -3.13 15.38 17.02
N GLY A 165 -1.81 15.24 17.18
CA GLY A 165 -0.98 16.27 17.81
C GLY A 165 -0.77 17.48 16.90
N ASP A 166 -0.51 18.65 17.50
CA ASP A 166 -0.32 19.91 16.77
C ASP A 166 1.06 20.06 16.09
N GLY A 167 1.92 19.05 16.19
CA GLY A 167 3.26 19.08 15.59
C GLY A 167 4.20 20.14 16.18
N SER A 168 3.80 20.82 17.24
CA SER A 168 4.66 21.79 17.92
C SER A 168 5.79 21.07 18.66
N VAL A 169 7.01 21.34 18.25
CA VAL A 169 8.20 20.90 18.99
C VAL A 169 8.15 21.65 20.33
N SER A 170 7.81 20.96 21.40
CA SER A 170 8.00 21.51 22.76
C SER A 170 9.49 21.75 22.94
N THR A 171 9.94 23.00 22.75
CA THR A 171 11.25 23.47 23.18
C THR A 171 11.26 23.47 24.71
N GLY A 172 11.65 22.33 25.28
CA GLY A 172 11.99 22.21 26.70
C GLY A 172 13.49 22.42 26.91
#